data_317192118aee00a0970754fa346a6396
#
_entry.id   317192118aee00a0970754fa346a6396
#
_cell.length_a   1.000
_cell.length_b   1.000
_cell.length_c   1.000
_cell.angle_alpha   90.00
_cell.angle_beta   90.00
_cell.angle_gamma   90.00
#
_symmetry.space_group_name_H-M   'P 1'
#
loop_
_entity.id
_entity.type
_entity.pdbx_description
1 polymer ?
#
loop_
_entity_poly.entity_id
_entity_poly.type
_entity_poly.pdbx_seq_one_letter_code
_entity_poly.pdbx_strand_id
1 'polypeptide(L)'
;MDKQIYLCLAHMSESGLEQKYVKEAFDTNWVVPLGPNVNAFEEDLKQFTGDTHEVVALSAGTAAVHLALIVCGVGPGDEVLVQSFTFCASSHPITYLGAKPVFVGSEPETWNMDPVLLEEAIKDRIAKIGKKPKAIVPVALYGMPYDCKRIMEIADRYDIPVVEDAAEGFGSKFDGRILGTFGKFGVL
;
A
#
# COMPACT_ATOMS: atom_id res chain seq x y z
N MET A 1 -33.93 3.44 -15.68
CA MET A 1 -32.58 3.27 -16.27
C MET A 1 -31.67 2.84 -15.15
N ASP A 2 -31.12 1.64 -15.24
CA ASP A 2 -30.16 1.17 -14.25
C ASP A 2 -28.93 2.06 -14.32
N LYS A 3 -28.58 2.69 -13.21
CA LYS A 3 -27.41 3.57 -13.12
C LYS A 3 -26.17 2.70 -13.19
N GLN A 4 -25.42 2.79 -14.27
CA GLN A 4 -24.16 2.08 -14.40
C GLN A 4 -23.17 2.58 -13.35
N ILE A 5 -22.59 1.65 -12.61
CA ILE A 5 -21.52 1.93 -11.63
C ILE A 5 -20.18 1.58 -12.30
N TYR A 6 -19.31 2.57 -12.40
CA TYR A 6 -17.95 2.39 -12.93
C TYR A 6 -16.97 2.15 -11.79
N LEU A 7 -15.93 1.36 -12.03
CA LEU A 7 -14.86 1.15 -11.07
C LEU A 7 -14.13 2.46 -10.74
N CYS A 8 -13.82 3.24 -11.76
CA CYS A 8 -13.30 4.60 -11.59
C CYS A 8 -13.80 5.49 -12.73
N LEU A 9 -13.91 6.78 -12.44
CA LEU A 9 -14.26 7.81 -13.44
C LEU A 9 -13.09 8.78 -13.54
N ALA A 10 -12.55 8.91 -14.76
CA ALA A 10 -11.57 9.94 -15.05
C ALA A 10 -12.30 11.26 -15.27
N HIS A 11 -12.57 12.02 -14.22
CA HIS A 11 -13.13 13.36 -14.33
C HIS A 11 -12.52 14.27 -13.25
N MET A 12 -12.51 15.56 -13.55
CA MET A 12 -12.03 16.58 -12.63
C MET A 12 -13.11 16.92 -11.59
N SER A 13 -12.69 17.49 -10.46
CA SER A 13 -13.65 17.97 -9.47
C SER A 13 -14.43 19.20 -10.02
N GLU A 14 -15.66 19.37 -9.53
CA GLU A 14 -16.48 20.55 -9.89
C GLU A 14 -15.95 21.83 -9.23
N SER A 15 -15.06 21.70 -8.23
CA SER A 15 -14.49 22.84 -7.51
C SER A 15 -13.43 23.61 -8.29
N GLY A 16 -12.84 23.00 -9.33
CA GLY A 16 -11.75 23.58 -10.12
C GLY A 16 -10.43 23.76 -9.35
N LEU A 17 -10.27 23.08 -8.21
CA LEU A 17 -9.06 23.19 -7.39
C LEU A 17 -7.82 22.69 -8.12
N GLU A 18 -7.92 21.66 -8.94
CA GLU A 18 -6.81 21.12 -9.72
C GLU A 18 -6.23 22.19 -10.64
N GLN A 19 -7.10 22.92 -11.37
CA GLN A 19 -6.67 24.01 -12.25
C GLN A 19 -6.05 25.18 -11.47
N LYS A 20 -6.59 25.48 -10.29
CA LYS A 20 -6.04 26.49 -9.40
C LYS A 20 -4.62 26.14 -8.98
N TYR A 21 -4.37 24.92 -8.50
CA TYR A 21 -3.04 24.49 -8.04
C TYR A 21 -2.03 24.43 -9.19
N VAL A 22 -2.44 23.95 -10.36
CA VAL A 22 -1.59 23.96 -11.57
C VAL A 22 -1.19 25.38 -11.93
N LYS A 23 -2.18 26.31 -11.98
CA LYS A 23 -1.92 27.72 -12.29
C LYS A 23 -0.98 28.35 -11.27
N GLU A 24 -1.21 28.14 -9.99
CA GLU A 24 -0.38 28.65 -8.90
C GLU A 24 1.07 28.19 -9.02
N ALA A 25 1.28 26.91 -9.33
CA ALA A 25 2.63 26.37 -9.53
C ALA A 25 3.38 27.08 -10.65
N PHE A 26 2.71 27.38 -11.77
CA PHE A 26 3.30 28.13 -12.88
C PHE A 26 3.51 29.62 -12.53
N ASP A 27 2.54 30.28 -11.92
CA ASP A 27 2.62 31.70 -11.57
C ASP A 27 3.76 31.98 -10.56
N THR A 28 4.06 31.01 -9.70
CA THR A 28 5.08 31.12 -8.64
C THR A 28 6.40 30.42 -8.97
N ASN A 29 6.53 29.83 -10.16
CA ASN A 29 7.69 29.05 -10.63
C ASN A 29 8.01 27.79 -9.78
N TRP A 30 7.02 27.23 -9.07
CA TRP A 30 7.17 25.97 -8.33
C TRP A 30 6.80 24.74 -9.18
N VAL A 31 7.36 24.65 -10.39
CA VAL A 31 7.21 23.51 -11.30
C VAL A 31 8.37 22.52 -11.14
N VAL A 32 8.61 22.10 -9.91
CA VAL A 32 9.68 21.20 -9.47
C VAL A 32 9.12 20.18 -8.47
N PRO A 33 9.81 19.05 -8.20
CA PRO A 33 9.31 18.02 -7.29
C PRO A 33 9.39 18.40 -5.79
N LEU A 34 9.39 19.69 -5.50
CA LEU A 34 9.43 20.30 -4.17
C LEU A 34 8.50 21.50 -4.16
N GLY A 35 8.20 22.03 -2.99
CA GLY A 35 7.54 23.30 -2.86
C GLY A 35 6.24 23.27 -2.04
N PRO A 36 5.51 24.40 -1.99
CA PRO A 36 4.36 24.58 -1.09
C PRO A 36 3.26 23.53 -1.28
N ASN A 37 2.95 23.17 -2.55
CA ASN A 37 1.91 22.20 -2.83
C ASN A 37 2.27 20.77 -2.40
N VAL A 38 3.54 20.36 -2.53
CA VAL A 38 4.01 19.06 -2.04
C VAL A 38 3.94 19.01 -0.52
N ASN A 39 4.45 20.04 0.15
CA ASN A 39 4.43 20.12 1.61
C ASN A 39 2.99 20.12 2.16
N ALA A 40 2.10 20.88 1.53
CA ALA A 40 0.69 20.92 1.93
C ALA A 40 -0.01 19.57 1.70
N PHE A 41 0.28 18.89 0.60
CA PHE A 41 -0.26 17.55 0.32
C PHE A 41 0.18 16.52 1.38
N GLU A 42 1.47 16.53 1.76
CA GLU A 42 1.99 15.65 2.80
C GLU A 42 1.32 15.93 4.16
N GLU A 43 1.16 17.20 4.51
CA GLU A 43 0.50 17.62 5.74
C GLU A 43 -1.00 17.28 5.76
N ASP A 44 -1.71 17.52 4.67
CA ASP A 44 -3.14 17.18 4.53
C ASP A 44 -3.35 15.67 4.67
N LEU A 45 -2.49 14.85 4.06
CA LEU A 45 -2.54 13.39 4.19
C LEU A 45 -2.21 12.93 5.61
N LYS A 46 -1.23 13.55 6.25
CA LYS A 46 -0.89 13.26 7.65
C LYS A 46 -2.09 13.52 8.56
N GLN A 47 -2.76 14.66 8.43
CA GLN A 47 -3.97 14.97 9.18
C GLN A 47 -5.11 14.01 8.84
N PHE A 48 -5.30 13.69 7.56
CA PHE A 48 -6.32 12.74 7.12
C PHE A 48 -6.13 11.35 7.74
N THR A 49 -4.89 10.89 7.89
CA THR A 49 -4.56 9.59 8.52
C THR A 49 -4.52 9.65 10.05
N GLY A 50 -4.85 10.78 10.65
CA GLY A 50 -4.98 10.97 12.09
C GLY A 50 -3.67 11.28 12.82
N ASP A 51 -2.70 11.90 12.15
CA ASP A 51 -1.39 12.31 12.71
C ASP A 51 -0.56 11.17 13.33
N THR A 52 -0.81 9.93 12.92
CA THR A 52 -0.13 8.76 13.48
C THR A 52 1.14 8.38 12.74
N HIS A 53 1.32 8.92 11.53
CA HIS A 53 2.45 8.60 10.65
C HIS A 53 2.98 9.85 9.97
N GLU A 54 4.26 9.83 9.63
CA GLU A 54 4.83 10.82 8.71
C GLU A 54 4.50 10.42 7.27
N VAL A 55 4.27 11.42 6.42
CA VAL A 55 3.88 11.22 5.02
C VAL A 55 4.98 11.75 4.10
N VAL A 56 5.24 11.03 3.04
CA VAL A 56 6.18 11.41 1.98
C VAL A 56 5.52 11.22 0.62
N ALA A 57 5.44 12.28 -0.16
CA ALA A 57 4.91 12.24 -1.52
C ALA A 57 5.96 11.65 -2.48
N LEU A 58 5.53 10.68 -3.27
CA LEU A 58 6.35 10.03 -4.30
C LEU A 58 5.66 10.10 -5.66
N SER A 59 6.38 9.73 -6.72
CA SER A 59 5.88 9.83 -8.10
C SER A 59 4.76 8.84 -8.43
N ALA A 60 4.67 7.73 -7.70
CA ALA A 60 3.66 6.68 -7.91
C ALA A 60 3.61 5.71 -6.74
N GLY A 61 2.48 4.99 -6.56
CA GLY A 61 2.35 3.91 -5.57
C GLY A 61 3.40 2.82 -5.75
N THR A 62 3.75 2.46 -6.99
CA THR A 62 4.85 1.51 -7.28
C THR A 62 6.18 1.97 -6.65
N ALA A 63 6.50 3.26 -6.73
CA ALA A 63 7.70 3.83 -6.12
C ALA A 63 7.61 3.80 -4.59
N ALA A 64 6.42 4.01 -4.03
CA ALA A 64 6.19 3.96 -2.59
C ALA A 64 6.37 2.53 -2.04
N VAL A 65 5.78 1.52 -2.68
CA VAL A 65 6.02 0.10 -2.31
C VAL A 65 7.50 -0.23 -2.41
N HIS A 66 8.18 0.19 -3.49
CA HIS A 66 9.62 -0.05 -3.68
C HIS A 66 10.45 0.56 -2.55
N LEU A 67 10.21 1.82 -2.22
CA LEU A 67 10.94 2.51 -1.14
C LEU A 67 10.67 1.85 0.22
N ALA A 68 9.42 1.51 0.52
CA ALA A 68 9.07 0.84 1.77
C ALA A 68 9.79 -0.51 1.92
N LEU A 69 9.88 -1.30 0.85
CA LEU A 69 10.62 -2.57 0.84
C LEU A 69 12.12 -2.37 1.04
N ILE A 70 12.72 -1.31 0.43
CA ILE A 70 14.12 -0.94 0.68
C ILE A 70 14.34 -0.64 2.17
N VAL A 71 13.46 0.15 2.78
CA VAL A 71 13.57 0.52 4.21
C VAL A 71 13.33 -0.69 5.12
N CYS A 72 12.54 -1.69 4.69
CA CYS A 72 12.43 -2.99 5.35
C CYS A 72 13.70 -3.84 5.20
N GLY A 73 14.67 -3.41 4.40
CA GLY A 73 15.93 -4.12 4.16
C GLY A 73 15.76 -5.34 3.25
N VAL A 74 14.78 -5.32 2.36
CA VAL A 74 14.58 -6.35 1.34
C VAL A 74 15.68 -6.27 0.28
N GLY A 75 16.26 -7.40 -0.09
CA GLY A 75 17.33 -7.48 -1.07
C GLY A 75 17.45 -8.84 -1.73
N PRO A 76 18.52 -9.05 -2.52
CA PRO A 76 18.72 -10.30 -3.25
C PRO A 76 18.73 -11.53 -2.32
N GLY A 77 17.97 -12.55 -2.74
CA GLY A 77 17.83 -13.80 -1.99
C GLY A 77 16.83 -13.73 -0.82
N ASP A 78 16.15 -12.63 -0.60
CA ASP A 78 15.01 -12.54 0.31
C ASP A 78 13.72 -12.99 -0.38
N GLU A 79 12.74 -13.36 0.43
CA GLU A 79 11.37 -13.61 -0.01
C GLU A 79 10.42 -12.61 0.65
N VAL A 80 9.41 -12.15 -0.12
CA VAL A 80 8.35 -11.26 0.36
C VAL A 80 7.01 -11.91 0.04
N LEU A 81 6.16 -12.03 1.06
CA LEU A 81 4.79 -12.52 0.89
C LEU A 81 3.92 -11.40 0.33
N VAL A 82 3.21 -11.66 -0.74
CA VAL A 82 2.37 -10.68 -1.42
C VAL A 82 1.06 -11.31 -1.86
N GLN A 83 -0.02 -10.54 -1.79
CA GLN A 83 -1.32 -10.98 -2.28
C GLN A 83 -1.26 -11.38 -3.75
N SER A 84 -1.90 -12.49 -4.13
CA SER A 84 -1.87 -12.99 -5.52
C SER A 84 -2.82 -12.22 -6.42
N PHE A 85 -3.99 -11.83 -5.90
CA PHE A 85 -4.97 -11.05 -6.64
C PHE A 85 -4.77 -9.57 -6.35
N THR A 86 -3.99 -8.92 -7.19
CA THR A 86 -3.63 -7.50 -7.06
C THR A 86 -3.13 -6.94 -8.38
N PHE A 87 -3.02 -5.63 -8.45
CA PHE A 87 -2.28 -4.96 -9.51
C PHE A 87 -0.78 -5.26 -9.39
N CYS A 88 -0.09 -5.37 -10.50
CA CYS A 88 1.31 -5.80 -10.54
C CYS A 88 2.27 -4.86 -9.77
N ALA A 89 1.86 -3.64 -9.46
CA ALA A 89 2.64 -2.68 -8.67
C ALA A 89 2.96 -3.17 -7.26
N SER A 90 2.15 -4.05 -6.68
CA SER A 90 2.43 -4.65 -5.36
C SER A 90 3.58 -5.67 -5.41
N SER A 91 3.76 -6.39 -6.53
CA SER A 91 4.72 -7.49 -6.65
C SER A 91 6.00 -7.14 -7.43
N HIS A 92 5.92 -6.28 -8.45
CA HIS A 92 7.08 -5.93 -9.27
C HIS A 92 8.23 -5.30 -8.45
N PRO A 93 7.99 -4.38 -7.49
CA PRO A 93 9.05 -3.80 -6.69
C PRO A 93 9.89 -4.81 -5.91
N ILE A 94 9.29 -5.98 -5.56
CA ILE A 94 10.02 -7.07 -4.93
C ILE A 94 11.12 -7.58 -5.87
N THR A 95 10.77 -7.75 -7.15
CA THR A 95 11.72 -8.24 -8.16
C THR A 95 12.78 -7.20 -8.51
N TYR A 96 12.45 -5.89 -8.44
CA TYR A 96 13.44 -4.82 -8.64
C TYR A 96 14.59 -4.89 -7.63
N LEU A 97 14.30 -5.40 -6.42
CA LEU A 97 15.29 -5.58 -5.35
C LEU A 97 16.05 -6.91 -5.44
N GLY A 98 15.81 -7.71 -6.49
CA GLY A 98 16.39 -9.06 -6.60
C GLY A 98 15.82 -10.06 -5.61
N ALA A 99 14.75 -9.71 -4.91
CA ALA A 99 14.01 -10.58 -4.01
C ALA A 99 12.94 -11.38 -4.79
N LYS A 100 12.40 -12.40 -4.14
CA LYS A 100 11.41 -13.30 -4.74
C LYS A 100 10.02 -13.03 -4.15
N PRO A 101 9.01 -12.71 -4.97
CA PRO A 101 7.63 -12.68 -4.49
C PRO A 101 7.13 -14.10 -4.22
N VAL A 102 6.49 -14.29 -3.09
CA VAL A 102 5.77 -15.51 -2.72
C VAL A 102 4.30 -15.14 -2.63
N PHE A 103 3.52 -15.62 -3.58
CA PHE A 103 2.12 -15.27 -3.69
C PHE A 103 1.27 -16.02 -2.69
N VAL A 104 0.42 -15.28 -1.97
CA VAL A 104 -0.57 -15.80 -1.03
C VAL A 104 -1.95 -15.69 -1.68
N GLY A 105 -2.74 -16.76 -1.58
CA GLY A 105 -4.09 -16.82 -2.14
C GLY A 105 -5.08 -15.92 -1.41
N SER A 106 -6.23 -15.75 -2.03
CA SER A 106 -7.33 -14.89 -1.54
C SER A 106 -8.34 -15.70 -0.73
N GLU A 107 -8.93 -15.08 0.29
CA GLU A 107 -10.12 -15.62 0.95
C GLU A 107 -11.39 -15.30 0.13
N PRO A 108 -12.48 -16.08 0.29
CA PRO A 108 -13.60 -16.04 -0.65
C PRO A 108 -14.58 -14.86 -0.47
N GLU A 109 -14.53 -14.11 0.63
CA GLU A 109 -15.51 -13.07 0.92
C GLU A 109 -15.13 -11.73 0.30
N THR A 110 -13.91 -11.27 0.51
CA THR A 110 -13.42 -9.98 0.03
C THR A 110 -12.40 -10.10 -1.11
N TRP A 111 -11.91 -11.32 -1.37
CA TRP A 111 -10.85 -11.65 -2.35
C TRP A 111 -9.48 -11.07 -1.97
N ASN A 112 -9.34 -10.57 -0.76
CA ASN A 112 -8.07 -10.11 -0.21
C ASN A 112 -7.22 -11.30 0.31
N MET A 113 -6.02 -10.99 0.80
CA MET A 113 -5.08 -12.01 1.29
C MET A 113 -5.72 -12.86 2.40
N ASP A 114 -5.71 -14.19 2.21
CA ASP A 114 -6.20 -15.12 3.22
C ASP A 114 -5.21 -15.23 4.39
N PRO A 115 -5.63 -14.87 5.63
CA PRO A 115 -4.76 -14.97 6.80
C PRO A 115 -4.30 -16.40 7.14
N VAL A 116 -5.10 -17.42 6.80
CA VAL A 116 -4.73 -18.81 7.04
C VAL A 116 -3.62 -19.21 6.08
N LEU A 117 -3.79 -18.94 4.79
CA LEU A 117 -2.77 -19.20 3.78
C LEU A 117 -1.50 -18.36 4.00
N LEU A 118 -1.63 -17.14 4.55
CA LEU A 118 -0.48 -16.33 4.94
C LEU A 118 0.37 -17.05 5.99
N GLU A 119 -0.26 -17.52 7.07
CA GLU A 119 0.47 -18.22 8.13
C GLU A 119 1.08 -19.54 7.66
N GLU A 120 0.36 -20.27 6.81
CA GLU A 120 0.88 -21.49 6.17
C GLU A 120 2.10 -21.18 5.29
N ALA A 121 2.05 -20.12 4.48
CA ALA A 121 3.16 -19.70 3.65
C ALA A 121 4.39 -19.31 4.49
N ILE A 122 4.22 -18.60 5.61
CA ILE A 122 5.32 -18.27 6.53
C ILE A 122 5.98 -19.56 7.05
N LYS A 123 5.19 -20.50 7.56
CA LYS A 123 5.68 -21.78 8.09
C LYS A 123 6.41 -22.60 7.01
N ASP A 124 5.85 -22.67 5.82
CA ASP A 124 6.44 -23.38 4.67
C ASP A 124 7.79 -22.77 4.28
N ARG A 125 7.87 -21.42 4.19
CA ARG A 125 9.14 -20.77 3.84
C ARG A 125 10.21 -21.00 4.90
N ILE A 126 9.86 -20.85 6.18
CA ILE A 126 10.79 -21.12 7.28
C ILE A 126 11.31 -22.59 7.21
N ALA A 127 10.41 -23.54 6.97
CA ALA A 127 10.78 -24.95 6.89
C ALA A 127 11.68 -25.28 5.68
N LYS A 128 11.40 -24.65 4.52
CA LYS A 128 12.10 -24.97 3.26
C LYS A 128 13.42 -24.23 3.08
N ILE A 129 13.51 -22.98 3.54
CA ILE A 129 14.68 -22.13 3.30
C ILE A 129 15.42 -21.72 4.57
N GLY A 130 14.92 -22.10 5.75
CA GLY A 130 15.57 -21.83 7.04
C GLY A 130 15.51 -20.39 7.51
N LYS A 131 14.76 -19.51 6.82
CA LYS A 131 14.58 -18.10 7.21
C LYS A 131 13.14 -17.63 6.97
N LYS A 132 12.71 -16.66 7.79
CA LYS A 132 11.39 -16.05 7.62
C LYS A 132 11.37 -15.12 6.42
N PRO A 133 10.21 -14.93 5.77
CA PRO A 133 10.02 -13.87 4.77
C PRO A 133 10.38 -12.50 5.33
N LYS A 134 10.87 -11.61 4.47
CA LYS A 134 11.41 -10.32 4.86
C LYS A 134 10.33 -9.25 5.07
N ALA A 135 9.22 -9.35 4.37
CA ALA A 135 8.04 -8.47 4.50
C ALA A 135 6.76 -9.19 4.06
N ILE A 136 5.62 -8.62 4.43
CA ILE A 136 4.29 -9.00 3.96
C ILE A 136 3.68 -7.77 3.27
N VAL A 137 3.09 -7.98 2.07
CA VAL A 137 2.39 -6.92 1.31
C VAL A 137 0.92 -7.34 1.10
N PRO A 138 0.03 -7.06 2.06
CA PRO A 138 -1.41 -7.16 1.86
C PRO A 138 -1.89 -5.98 1.02
N VAL A 139 -2.99 -6.17 0.30
CA VAL A 139 -3.59 -5.16 -0.58
C VAL A 139 -5.05 -4.94 -0.22
N ALA A 140 -5.50 -3.71 -0.27
CA ALA A 140 -6.92 -3.35 -0.16
C ALA A 140 -7.59 -3.39 -1.54
N LEU A 141 -7.81 -4.61 -2.07
CA LEU A 141 -8.28 -4.83 -3.42
C LEU A 141 -9.62 -4.11 -3.67
N TYR A 142 -9.67 -3.27 -4.70
CA TYR A 142 -10.84 -2.45 -5.08
C TYR A 142 -11.40 -1.62 -3.93
N GLY A 143 -10.56 -1.24 -2.97
CA GLY A 143 -10.97 -0.46 -1.81
C GLY A 143 -11.59 -1.25 -0.66
N MET A 144 -11.71 -2.57 -0.80
CA MET A 144 -12.22 -3.43 0.27
C MET A 144 -11.11 -3.70 1.29
N PRO A 145 -11.33 -3.41 2.59
CA PRO A 145 -10.36 -3.76 3.62
C PRO A 145 -10.09 -5.26 3.68
N TYR A 146 -8.82 -5.65 3.77
CA TYR A 146 -8.42 -7.00 4.14
C TYR A 146 -8.62 -7.22 5.66
N ASP A 147 -8.53 -8.44 6.15
CA ASP A 147 -8.58 -8.72 7.61
C ASP A 147 -7.31 -8.18 8.29
N CYS A 148 -7.31 -6.84 8.49
CA CYS A 148 -6.16 -6.14 9.07
C CYS A 148 -5.76 -6.71 10.43
N LYS A 149 -6.74 -7.07 11.26
CA LYS A 149 -6.48 -7.56 12.60
C LYS A 149 -5.70 -8.88 12.56
N ARG A 150 -6.20 -9.87 11.84
CA ARG A 150 -5.55 -11.20 11.78
C ARG A 150 -4.21 -11.14 11.07
N ILE A 151 -4.08 -10.36 9.99
CA ILE A 151 -2.80 -10.22 9.29
C ILE A 151 -1.76 -9.57 10.18
N MET A 152 -2.11 -8.51 10.93
CA MET A 152 -1.17 -7.87 11.86
C MET A 152 -0.81 -8.79 13.03
N GLU A 153 -1.76 -9.53 13.61
CA GLU A 153 -1.49 -10.52 14.66
C GLU A 153 -0.51 -11.62 14.19
N ILE A 154 -0.61 -12.06 12.94
CA ILE A 154 0.32 -13.03 12.34
C ILE A 154 1.68 -12.36 12.12
N ALA A 155 1.73 -11.19 11.51
CA ALA A 155 2.96 -10.45 11.25
C ALA A 155 3.76 -10.20 12.54
N ASP A 156 3.10 -9.77 13.61
CA ASP A 156 3.70 -9.53 14.93
C ASP A 156 4.26 -10.84 15.54
N ARG A 157 3.50 -11.94 15.46
CA ARG A 157 3.93 -13.26 15.96
C ARG A 157 5.24 -13.73 15.34
N TYR A 158 5.44 -13.46 14.07
CA TYR A 158 6.65 -13.86 13.35
C TYR A 158 7.69 -12.73 13.25
N ASP A 159 7.40 -11.56 13.81
CA ASP A 159 8.23 -10.37 13.70
C ASP A 159 8.60 -10.08 12.23
N ILE A 160 7.58 -9.94 11.37
CA ILE A 160 7.70 -9.62 9.94
C ILE A 160 7.02 -8.27 9.69
N PRO A 161 7.72 -7.27 9.11
CA PRO A 161 7.11 -5.99 8.82
C PRO A 161 6.04 -6.10 7.72
N VAL A 162 4.97 -5.32 7.88
CA VAL A 162 3.88 -5.18 6.89
C VAL A 162 4.06 -3.89 6.13
N VAL A 163 4.05 -3.97 4.81
CA VAL A 163 3.92 -2.85 3.87
C VAL A 163 2.51 -2.92 3.30
N GLU A 164 1.64 -2.06 3.77
CA GLU A 164 0.22 -2.05 3.40
C GLU A 164 0.03 -1.33 2.06
N ASP A 165 -0.38 -2.05 1.03
CA ASP A 165 -0.75 -1.44 -0.25
C ASP A 165 -2.24 -1.08 -0.22
N ALA A 166 -2.52 0.16 0.15
CA ALA A 166 -3.85 0.74 0.25
C ALA A 166 -4.13 1.73 -0.89
N ALA A 167 -3.43 1.61 -2.03
CA ALA A 167 -3.58 2.50 -3.17
C ALA A 167 -5.03 2.59 -3.68
N GLU A 168 -5.79 1.50 -3.61
CA GLU A 168 -7.22 1.48 -3.95
C GLU A 168 -8.12 1.73 -2.72
N GLY A 169 -7.54 1.74 -1.52
CA GLY A 169 -8.25 1.81 -0.23
C GLY A 169 -8.30 3.19 0.40
N PHE A 170 -7.96 4.25 -0.34
CA PHE A 170 -7.93 5.61 0.20
C PHE A 170 -9.28 6.02 0.79
N GLY A 171 -9.31 6.25 2.11
CA GLY A 171 -10.52 6.60 2.86
C GLY A 171 -11.34 5.41 3.37
N SER A 172 -11.08 4.20 2.91
CA SER A 172 -11.71 2.98 3.47
C SER A 172 -11.20 2.73 4.89
N LYS A 173 -12.04 2.08 5.69
CA LYS A 173 -11.74 1.84 7.11
C LYS A 173 -12.00 0.38 7.50
N PHE A 174 -11.13 -0.14 8.35
CA PHE A 174 -11.33 -1.39 9.07
C PHE A 174 -11.46 -1.06 10.58
N ASP A 175 -12.57 -1.46 11.20
CA ASP A 175 -12.88 -1.16 12.61
C ASP A 175 -12.70 0.34 12.98
N GLY A 176 -13.09 1.23 12.06
CA GLY A 176 -13.01 2.67 12.25
C GLY A 176 -11.64 3.31 11.98
N ARG A 177 -10.59 2.52 11.78
CA ARG A 177 -9.24 2.97 11.45
C ARG A 177 -9.01 2.98 9.94
N ILE A 178 -8.42 4.05 9.43
CA ILE A 178 -8.16 4.25 8.00
C ILE A 178 -7.12 3.24 7.51
N LEU A 179 -7.35 2.65 6.32
CA LEU A 179 -6.37 1.82 5.63
C LEU A 179 -5.12 2.62 5.27
N GLY A 180 -3.97 1.94 5.17
CA GLY A 180 -2.67 2.57 5.01
C GLY A 180 -2.02 2.99 6.33
N THR A 181 -2.68 2.71 7.49
CA THR A 181 -2.14 3.05 8.81
C THR A 181 -1.86 1.85 9.71
N PHE A 182 -2.17 0.63 9.28
CA PHE A 182 -2.00 -0.59 10.09
C PHE A 182 -0.58 -1.13 10.04
N GLY A 183 0.06 -1.10 8.87
CA GLY A 183 1.40 -1.62 8.66
C GLY A 183 2.51 -0.72 9.19
N LYS A 184 3.74 -1.21 9.06
CA LYS A 184 4.94 -0.39 9.31
C LYS A 184 5.04 0.75 8.30
N PHE A 185 4.60 0.52 7.08
CA PHE A 185 4.44 1.49 6.00
C PHE A 185 3.07 1.30 5.37
N GLY A 186 2.43 2.40 5.00
CA GLY A 186 1.23 2.42 4.17
C GLY A 186 1.51 3.15 2.85
N VAL A 187 0.94 2.62 1.78
CA VAL A 187 0.96 3.22 0.43
C VAL A 187 -0.47 3.60 0.08
N LEU A 188 -0.70 4.89 -0.18
CA LEU A 188 -2.01 5.48 -0.48
C LEU A 188 -2.05 6.02 -1.90
#